data_256c4a0f37953dad939e16f6bce9d6bc
#
_entry.id   256c4a0f37953dad939e16f6bce9d6bc
#
_cell.length_a   1.000
_cell.length_b   1.000
_cell.length_c   1.000
_cell.angle_alpha   90.00
_cell.angle_beta   90.00
_cell.angle_gamma   90.00
#
_symmetry.space_group_name_H-M   'P 1'
#
loop_
_entity.id
_entity.type
_entity.pdbx_description
1 polymer ?
#
loop_
_entity_poly.entity_id
_entity_poly.type
_entity_poly.pdbx_seq_one_letter_code
_entity_poly.pdbx_strand_id
1 'polypeptide(L)'
;DQYLKQHPVPFGEYIPFRRYLDWIPSLSLVPRDMIRGEQEKIFQMGSHKLASVISFEGSFQRYIRSSVQAGAEIIVILTNQASYGESGMSDQFILMSRANAISNDRPVIHSAITGKSAFIDNNGKVLSQTNLFTSEILNENINPINSQTPFSLFGNYFNYLIVVIAFVIFLRKRVLS
;
A
#
# COMPACT_ATOMS: atom_id res chain seq x y z
N ASP A 1 -16.41 -13.24 2.91
CA ASP A 1 -15.91 -11.90 3.26
C ASP A 1 -15.39 -11.18 2.02
N GLN A 2 -15.51 -9.86 1.99
CA GLN A 2 -15.13 -9.04 0.85
C GLN A 2 -14.41 -7.77 1.33
N TYR A 3 -13.35 -7.38 0.62
CA TYR A 3 -12.70 -6.08 0.77
C TYR A 3 -13.08 -5.18 -0.41
N LEU A 4 -13.48 -3.96 -0.12
CA LEU A 4 -13.72 -2.92 -1.10
C LEU A 4 -12.57 -1.92 -1.05
N LYS A 5 -12.03 -1.59 -2.21
CA LYS A 5 -10.94 -0.62 -2.35
C LYS A 5 -11.30 0.72 -1.71
N GLN A 6 -10.48 1.20 -0.79
CA GLN A 6 -10.71 2.45 -0.06
C GLN A 6 -10.23 3.69 -0.83
N HIS A 7 -9.27 3.51 -1.74
CA HIS A 7 -8.66 4.60 -2.50
C HIS A 7 -8.76 4.39 -4.01
N PRO A 8 -9.95 4.63 -4.61
CA PRO A 8 -10.10 4.63 -6.06
C PRO A 8 -9.20 5.68 -6.70
N VAL A 9 -8.67 5.36 -7.88
CA VAL A 9 -7.77 6.24 -8.65
C VAL A 9 -8.59 7.30 -9.40
N PRO A 10 -8.35 8.60 -9.17
CA PRO A 10 -9.03 9.66 -9.92
C PRO A 10 -8.79 9.50 -11.42
N PHE A 11 -9.84 9.74 -12.21
CA PHE A 11 -9.86 9.62 -13.67
C PHE A 11 -9.58 8.22 -14.24
N GLY A 12 -9.29 7.25 -13.38
CA GLY A 12 -9.13 5.85 -13.77
C GLY A 12 -10.25 4.95 -13.25
N GLU A 13 -10.75 5.22 -12.04
CA GLU A 13 -11.77 4.41 -11.38
C GLU A 13 -12.99 5.23 -10.93
N TYR A 14 -12.85 6.53 -10.88
CA TYR A 14 -13.95 7.48 -10.69
C TYR A 14 -13.60 8.83 -11.30
N ILE A 15 -14.60 9.65 -11.59
CA ILE A 15 -14.42 11.00 -12.11
C ILE A 15 -14.72 12.00 -10.98
N PRO A 16 -13.69 12.73 -10.46
CA PRO A 16 -13.93 13.81 -9.51
C PRO A 16 -14.87 14.86 -10.12
N PHE A 17 -15.86 15.28 -9.34
CA PHE A 17 -16.86 16.27 -9.82
C PHE A 17 -17.56 15.88 -11.14
N ARG A 18 -17.81 14.61 -11.38
CA ARG A 18 -18.43 14.07 -12.60
C ARG A 18 -19.56 14.94 -13.13
N ARG A 19 -20.44 15.42 -12.26
CA ARG A 19 -21.57 16.29 -12.62
C ARG A 19 -21.18 17.49 -13.51
N TYR A 20 -19.95 18.00 -13.36
CA TYR A 20 -19.45 19.15 -14.11
C TYR A 20 -18.54 18.78 -15.29
N LEU A 21 -18.10 17.54 -15.36
CA LEU A 21 -17.09 17.07 -16.30
C LEU A 21 -17.63 16.04 -17.31
N ASP A 22 -18.88 15.59 -17.18
CA ASP A 22 -19.49 14.50 -17.97
C ASP A 22 -19.59 14.82 -19.49
N TRP A 23 -19.45 16.08 -19.85
CA TRP A 23 -19.42 16.55 -21.26
C TRP A 23 -18.07 16.27 -21.94
N ILE A 24 -17.03 15.87 -21.23
CA ILE A 24 -15.69 15.61 -21.78
C ILE A 24 -15.64 14.17 -22.34
N PRO A 25 -15.51 13.96 -23.66
CA PRO A 25 -15.61 12.64 -24.28
C PRO A 25 -14.56 11.64 -23.72
N SER A 26 -13.34 12.10 -23.41
CA SER A 26 -12.26 11.25 -22.91
C SER A 26 -12.58 10.60 -21.55
N LEU A 27 -13.53 11.14 -20.79
CA LEU A 27 -13.94 10.60 -19.49
C LEU A 27 -14.96 9.46 -19.60
N SER A 28 -15.49 9.20 -20.80
CA SER A 28 -16.36 8.05 -21.07
C SER A 28 -15.66 6.69 -20.87
N LEU A 29 -14.33 6.68 -20.81
CA LEU A 29 -13.53 5.50 -20.46
C LEU A 29 -13.81 5.03 -19.03
N VAL A 30 -14.32 5.89 -18.15
CA VAL A 30 -14.78 5.54 -16.79
C VAL A 30 -16.29 5.70 -16.73
N PRO A 31 -17.08 4.73 -17.22
CA PRO A 31 -18.53 4.87 -17.40
C PRO A 31 -19.28 4.96 -16.07
N ARG A 32 -18.72 4.41 -15.00
CA ARG A 32 -19.29 4.44 -13.64
C ARG A 32 -18.19 4.63 -12.62
N ASP A 33 -18.51 5.34 -11.52
CA ASP A 33 -17.59 5.51 -10.41
C ASP A 33 -17.53 4.22 -9.59
N MET A 34 -16.32 3.81 -9.20
CA MET A 34 -16.10 2.67 -8.33
C MET A 34 -16.66 2.97 -6.94
N ILE A 35 -17.35 1.99 -6.36
CA ILE A 35 -17.81 2.06 -4.96
C ILE A 35 -16.58 2.02 -4.05
N ARG A 36 -16.46 3.04 -3.22
CA ARG A 36 -15.36 3.15 -2.26
C ARG A 36 -15.66 2.34 -1.00
N GLY A 37 -14.65 1.60 -0.53
CA GLY A 37 -14.65 0.99 0.81
C GLY A 37 -14.38 2.05 1.90
N GLU A 38 -14.83 1.79 3.11
CA GLU A 38 -14.72 2.71 4.24
C GLU A 38 -13.63 2.29 5.23
N GLN A 39 -13.32 1.00 5.29
CA GLN A 39 -12.42 0.44 6.29
C GLN A 39 -11.63 -0.75 5.76
N GLU A 40 -10.55 -1.09 6.46
CA GLU A 40 -9.79 -2.31 6.23
C GLU A 40 -10.61 -3.56 6.53
N LYS A 41 -10.22 -4.67 5.93
CA LYS A 41 -10.82 -5.98 6.17
C LYS A 41 -9.74 -6.98 6.56
N ILE A 42 -9.96 -7.63 7.70
CA ILE A 42 -9.14 -8.74 8.15
C ILE A 42 -9.79 -10.05 7.73
N PHE A 43 -9.02 -10.87 7.05
CA PHE A 43 -9.42 -12.22 6.63
C PHE A 43 -8.76 -13.24 7.54
N GLN A 44 -9.55 -14.23 7.98
CA GLN A 44 -9.03 -15.34 8.77
C GLN A 44 -8.56 -16.46 7.84
N MET A 45 -7.32 -16.88 8.00
CA MET A 45 -6.69 -18.00 7.28
C MET A 45 -6.12 -19.01 8.30
N GLY A 46 -6.91 -20.01 8.65
CA GLY A 46 -6.57 -20.91 9.77
C GLY A 46 -6.47 -20.12 11.08
N SER A 47 -5.32 -20.20 11.75
CA SER A 47 -5.02 -19.44 12.98
C SER A 47 -4.51 -18.02 12.73
N HIS A 48 -4.24 -17.66 11.49
CA HIS A 48 -3.57 -16.40 11.12
C HIS A 48 -4.52 -15.38 10.49
N LYS A 49 -4.15 -14.11 10.62
CA LYS A 49 -4.91 -12.97 10.12
C LYS A 49 -4.16 -12.30 8.99
N LEU A 50 -4.81 -12.12 7.87
CA LEU A 50 -4.27 -11.37 6.75
C LEU A 50 -5.17 -10.20 6.38
N ALA A 51 -4.58 -9.14 5.83
CA ALA A 51 -5.31 -8.06 5.21
C ALA A 51 -4.92 -7.94 3.75
N SER A 52 -5.87 -7.49 2.93
CA SER A 52 -5.62 -7.20 1.54
C SER A 52 -5.79 -5.71 1.26
N VAL A 53 -4.92 -5.18 0.41
CA VAL A 53 -5.07 -3.87 -0.22
C VAL A 53 -5.00 -4.00 -1.73
N ILE A 54 -5.65 -3.09 -2.46
CA ILE A 54 -5.82 -3.22 -3.91
C ILE A 54 -5.05 -2.13 -4.63
N SER A 55 -4.12 -2.57 -5.52
CA SER A 55 -3.43 -1.73 -6.50
C SER A 55 -2.69 -0.56 -5.83
N PHE A 56 -3.01 0.66 -6.23
CA PHE A 56 -2.35 1.88 -5.77
C PHE A 56 -2.42 2.13 -4.26
N GLU A 57 -3.33 1.47 -3.54
CA GLU A 57 -3.38 1.53 -2.06
C GLU A 57 -2.09 1.04 -1.41
N GLY A 58 -1.43 0.04 -2.03
CA GLY A 58 -0.13 -0.46 -1.58
C GLY A 58 0.99 0.58 -1.60
N SER A 59 0.80 1.72 -2.28
CA SER A 59 1.72 2.86 -2.27
C SER A 59 1.50 3.81 -1.10
N PHE A 60 0.39 3.68 -0.37
CA PHE A 60 0.07 4.53 0.76
C PHE A 60 0.19 3.78 2.08
N GLN A 61 1.21 4.06 2.82
CA GLN A 61 1.51 3.43 4.11
C GLN A 61 0.34 3.45 5.11
N ARG A 62 -0.57 4.43 5.01
CA ARG A 62 -1.73 4.55 5.90
C ARG A 62 -2.65 3.33 5.84
N TYR A 63 -2.89 2.75 4.65
CA TYR A 63 -3.77 1.58 4.50
C TYR A 63 -3.12 0.30 5.04
N ILE A 64 -1.81 0.15 4.81
CA ILE A 64 -1.05 -0.96 5.39
C ILE A 64 -1.02 -0.83 6.91
N ARG A 65 -0.73 0.36 7.41
CA ARG A 65 -0.68 0.64 8.84
C ARG A 65 -2.03 0.38 9.52
N SER A 66 -3.16 0.86 8.97
CA SER A 66 -4.49 0.60 9.54
C SER A 66 -4.80 -0.90 9.57
N SER A 67 -4.45 -1.64 8.53
CA SER A 67 -4.58 -3.10 8.49
C SER A 67 -3.77 -3.79 9.58
N VAL A 68 -2.54 -3.35 9.82
CA VAL A 68 -1.68 -3.87 10.91
C VAL A 68 -2.26 -3.53 12.28
N GLN A 69 -2.78 -2.33 12.47
CA GLN A 69 -3.47 -1.94 13.71
C GLN A 69 -4.75 -2.74 13.96
N ALA A 70 -5.45 -3.15 12.89
CA ALA A 70 -6.59 -4.04 12.97
C ALA A 70 -6.20 -5.53 13.21
N GLY A 71 -4.90 -5.82 13.29
CA GLY A 71 -4.37 -7.12 13.68
C GLY A 71 -3.93 -8.01 12.52
N ALA A 72 -3.67 -7.47 11.32
CA ALA A 72 -3.10 -8.24 10.22
C ALA A 72 -1.68 -8.71 10.57
N GLU A 73 -1.42 -9.99 10.34
CA GLU A 73 -0.11 -10.65 10.52
C GLU A 73 0.64 -10.77 9.19
N ILE A 74 -0.12 -10.74 8.07
CA ILE A 74 0.38 -10.80 6.69
C ILE A 74 -0.37 -9.75 5.88
N ILE A 75 0.33 -9.05 4.99
CA ILE A 75 -0.28 -8.11 4.04
C ILE A 75 -0.26 -8.71 2.65
N VAL A 76 -1.40 -8.68 1.96
CA VAL A 76 -1.55 -9.10 0.58
C VAL A 76 -1.87 -7.89 -0.28
N ILE A 77 -1.03 -7.57 -1.26
CA ILE A 77 -1.24 -6.50 -2.23
C ILE A 77 -1.63 -7.13 -3.56
N LEU A 78 -2.85 -6.87 -4.00
CA LEU A 78 -3.38 -7.36 -5.28
C LEU A 78 -3.41 -6.21 -6.27
N THR A 79 -2.75 -6.34 -7.42
CA THR A 79 -2.66 -5.24 -8.39
C THR A 79 -2.74 -5.72 -9.83
N ASN A 80 -3.27 -4.86 -10.68
CA ASN A 80 -3.16 -5.01 -12.13
C ASN A 80 -2.24 -3.91 -12.65
N GLN A 81 -1.15 -4.29 -13.28
CA GLN A 81 -0.12 -3.38 -13.77
C GLN A 81 -0.07 -3.30 -15.30
N ALA A 82 -1.07 -3.83 -16.01
CA ALA A 82 -1.11 -3.90 -17.46
C ALA A 82 -0.92 -2.54 -18.14
N SER A 83 -1.47 -1.47 -17.56
CA SER A 83 -1.37 -0.12 -18.10
C SER A 83 0.05 0.49 -18.04
N TYR A 84 0.95 -0.08 -17.26
CA TYR A 84 2.32 0.44 -17.10
C TYR A 84 3.31 -0.16 -18.11
N GLY A 85 2.93 -1.22 -18.83
CA GLY A 85 3.77 -1.88 -19.83
C GLY A 85 5.12 -2.31 -19.24
N GLU A 86 6.18 -2.17 -20.04
CA GLU A 86 7.56 -2.53 -19.66
C GLU A 86 8.29 -1.39 -18.91
N SER A 87 7.56 -0.45 -18.34
CA SER A 87 8.16 0.62 -17.55
C SER A 87 8.74 0.11 -16.22
N GLY A 88 9.61 0.92 -15.60
CA GLY A 88 10.13 0.65 -14.24
C GLY A 88 9.11 0.73 -13.10
N MET A 89 7.82 0.93 -13.41
CA MET A 89 6.78 1.10 -12.40
C MET A 89 6.59 -0.16 -11.55
N SER A 90 6.71 -1.35 -12.17
CA SER A 90 6.60 -2.62 -11.43
C SER A 90 7.69 -2.74 -10.35
N ASP A 91 8.93 -2.34 -10.66
CA ASP A 91 10.02 -2.33 -9.68
C ASP A 91 9.76 -1.32 -8.56
N GLN A 92 9.17 -0.16 -8.88
CA GLN A 92 8.76 0.81 -7.87
C GLN A 92 7.69 0.26 -6.93
N PHE A 93 6.70 -0.48 -7.43
CA PHE A 93 5.70 -1.14 -6.58
C PHE A 93 6.32 -2.19 -5.65
N ILE A 94 7.30 -2.96 -6.14
CA ILE A 94 8.04 -3.89 -5.27
C ILE A 94 8.83 -3.12 -4.20
N LEU A 95 9.50 -2.02 -4.53
CA LEU A 95 10.21 -1.18 -3.56
C LEU A 95 9.26 -0.60 -2.50
N MET A 96 8.08 -0.14 -2.89
CA MET A 96 7.05 0.33 -1.96
C MET A 96 6.56 -0.80 -1.04
N SER A 97 6.37 -2.00 -1.58
CA SER A 97 5.99 -3.19 -0.80
C SER A 97 7.06 -3.58 0.21
N ARG A 98 8.35 -3.48 -0.16
CA ARG A 98 9.49 -3.68 0.76
C ARG A 98 9.51 -2.65 1.88
N ALA A 99 9.30 -1.37 1.55
CA ALA A 99 9.22 -0.30 2.55
C ALA A 99 8.04 -0.52 3.52
N ASN A 100 6.89 -0.98 3.02
CA ASN A 100 5.74 -1.32 3.84
C ASN A 100 6.04 -2.51 4.77
N ALA A 101 6.74 -3.55 4.28
CA ALA A 101 7.14 -4.70 5.09
C ALA A 101 8.02 -4.27 6.25
N ILE A 102 9.07 -3.47 6.00
CA ILE A 102 10.00 -2.99 7.02
C ILE A 102 9.29 -2.09 8.03
N SER A 103 8.56 -1.08 7.55
CA SER A 103 7.97 -0.07 8.44
C SER A 103 6.92 -0.63 9.38
N ASN A 104 6.22 -1.71 8.98
CA ASN A 104 5.18 -2.32 9.77
C ASN A 104 5.57 -3.66 10.41
N ASP A 105 6.80 -4.16 10.17
CA ASP A 105 7.27 -5.48 10.59
C ASP A 105 6.29 -6.59 10.17
N ARG A 106 5.93 -6.60 8.88
CA ARG A 106 4.99 -7.58 8.31
C ARG A 106 5.50 -8.13 7.00
N PRO A 107 5.41 -9.45 6.78
CA PRO A 107 5.62 -10.01 5.46
C PRO A 107 4.55 -9.51 4.49
N VAL A 108 4.96 -9.28 3.24
CA VAL A 108 4.10 -8.80 2.17
C VAL A 108 4.10 -9.81 1.01
N ILE A 109 2.90 -10.20 0.60
CA ILE A 109 2.66 -10.94 -0.63
C ILE A 109 2.17 -9.93 -1.65
N HIS A 110 3.01 -9.63 -2.64
CA HIS A 110 2.65 -8.76 -3.76
C HIS A 110 2.27 -9.63 -4.96
N SER A 111 1.01 -9.59 -5.37
CA SER A 111 0.49 -10.35 -6.51
C SER A 111 0.03 -9.40 -7.61
N ALA A 112 0.63 -9.49 -8.78
CA ALA A 112 0.40 -8.60 -9.90
C ALA A 112 -0.02 -9.34 -11.17
N ILE A 113 -1.04 -8.83 -11.84
CA ILE A 113 -1.35 -9.20 -13.22
C ILE A 113 -0.40 -8.41 -14.13
N THR A 114 0.33 -9.10 -15.00
CA THR A 114 1.36 -8.59 -15.93
C THR A 114 2.61 -7.98 -15.28
N GLY A 115 2.51 -7.47 -14.07
CA GLY A 115 3.63 -6.96 -13.29
C GLY A 115 4.42 -8.05 -12.57
N LYS A 116 5.44 -7.64 -11.81
CA LYS A 116 6.22 -8.54 -10.97
C LYS A 116 5.43 -8.88 -9.71
N SER A 117 5.22 -10.17 -9.46
CA SER A 117 4.73 -10.68 -8.18
C SER A 117 5.92 -11.04 -7.29
N ALA A 118 5.79 -10.91 -5.98
CA ALA A 118 6.87 -11.22 -5.05
C ALA A 118 6.37 -11.63 -3.66
N PHE A 119 7.15 -12.49 -3.01
CA PHE A 119 7.12 -12.71 -1.58
C PHE A 119 8.21 -11.89 -0.91
N ILE A 120 7.86 -11.12 0.10
CA ILE A 120 8.75 -10.18 0.79
C ILE A 120 8.66 -10.44 2.28
N ASP A 121 9.78 -10.66 2.94
CA ASP A 121 9.80 -10.84 4.39
C ASP A 121 9.62 -9.51 5.15
N ASN A 122 9.46 -9.57 6.45
CA ASN A 122 9.30 -8.38 7.30
C ASN A 122 10.52 -7.44 7.33
N ASN A 123 11.70 -7.92 6.93
CA ASN A 123 12.91 -7.11 6.78
C ASN A 123 13.02 -6.48 5.38
N GLY A 124 12.02 -6.67 4.53
CA GLY A 124 12.00 -6.14 3.17
C GLY A 124 12.87 -6.90 2.18
N LYS A 125 13.34 -8.10 2.54
CA LYS A 125 14.05 -8.97 1.61
C LYS A 125 13.05 -9.64 0.68
N VAL A 126 13.29 -9.56 -0.62
CA VAL A 126 12.54 -10.33 -1.62
C VAL A 126 13.01 -11.78 -1.55
N LEU A 127 12.10 -12.68 -1.18
CA LEU A 127 12.36 -14.12 -1.08
C LEU A 127 12.31 -14.76 -2.46
N SER A 128 11.27 -14.43 -3.22
CA SER A 128 11.09 -14.84 -4.62
C SER A 128 10.31 -13.78 -5.38
N GLN A 129 10.51 -13.73 -6.71
CA GLN A 129 9.88 -12.75 -7.58
C GLN A 129 9.71 -13.32 -8.99
N THR A 130 8.59 -12.99 -9.65
CA THR A 130 8.37 -13.29 -11.07
C THR A 130 9.02 -12.24 -11.98
N ASN A 131 9.09 -12.54 -13.28
CA ASN A 131 9.39 -11.56 -14.30
C ASN A 131 8.13 -10.81 -14.78
N LEU A 132 8.33 -9.74 -15.54
CA LEU A 132 7.24 -9.03 -16.21
C LEU A 132 6.61 -9.93 -17.30
N PHE A 133 5.28 -9.86 -17.42
CA PHE A 133 4.50 -10.56 -18.45
C PHE A 133 4.68 -12.07 -18.49
N THR A 134 5.14 -12.67 -17.39
CA THR A 134 5.28 -14.13 -17.27
C THR A 134 4.10 -14.71 -16.47
N SER A 135 3.74 -15.95 -16.80
CA SER A 135 2.78 -16.72 -16.00
C SER A 135 3.56 -17.74 -15.18
N GLU A 136 3.78 -17.41 -13.90
CA GLU A 136 4.61 -18.19 -12.99
C GLU A 136 3.85 -18.46 -11.69
N ILE A 137 4.21 -19.56 -11.03
CA ILE A 137 3.73 -19.89 -9.68
C ILE A 137 4.91 -19.76 -8.73
N LEU A 138 4.82 -18.88 -7.76
CA LEU A 138 5.76 -18.78 -6.65
C LEU A 138 5.20 -19.53 -5.44
N ASN A 139 6.11 -20.20 -4.72
CA ASN A 139 5.77 -20.90 -3.47
C ASN A 139 6.83 -20.59 -2.42
N GLU A 140 6.41 -19.97 -1.30
CA GLU A 140 7.31 -19.56 -0.22
C GLU A 140 6.68 -19.84 1.14
N ASN A 141 7.53 -20.10 2.12
CA ASN A 141 7.12 -20.18 3.52
C ASN A 141 7.19 -18.76 4.13
N ILE A 142 6.05 -18.26 4.57
CA ILE A 142 5.94 -16.95 5.21
C ILE A 142 5.59 -17.14 6.69
N ASN A 143 6.35 -16.46 7.56
CA ASN A 143 6.10 -16.43 8.98
C ASN A 143 5.16 -15.26 9.32
N PRO A 144 3.93 -15.51 9.78
CA PRO A 144 3.04 -14.46 10.26
C PRO A 144 3.63 -13.75 11.48
N ILE A 145 3.51 -12.43 11.53
CA ILE A 145 4.09 -11.59 12.60
C ILE A 145 3.02 -10.69 13.17
N ASN A 146 2.97 -10.52 14.50
CA ASN A 146 2.01 -9.66 15.20
C ASN A 146 2.67 -8.60 16.08
N SER A 147 3.99 -8.39 15.97
CA SER A 147 4.73 -7.30 16.65
C SER A 147 4.20 -5.93 16.24
N GLN A 148 4.63 -4.89 16.95
CA GLN A 148 4.32 -3.50 16.60
C GLN A 148 5.60 -2.69 16.50
N THR A 149 5.73 -1.92 15.43
CA THR A 149 6.82 -0.97 15.25
C THR A 149 6.43 0.42 15.75
N PRO A 150 7.39 1.31 16.03
CA PRO A 150 7.08 2.70 16.29
C PRO A 150 6.25 3.34 15.16
N PHE A 151 6.50 2.97 13.91
CA PHE A 151 5.72 3.47 12.79
C PHE A 151 4.28 2.92 12.80
N SER A 152 4.08 1.64 13.05
CA SER A 152 2.72 1.06 13.11
C SER A 152 1.89 1.68 14.25
N LEU A 153 2.54 2.07 15.36
CA LEU A 153 1.89 2.74 16.49
C LEU A 153 1.61 4.22 16.19
N PHE A 154 2.64 4.97 15.84
CA PHE A 154 2.60 6.43 15.79
C PHE A 154 2.48 7.01 14.37
N GLY A 155 2.77 6.20 13.32
CA GLY A 155 2.74 6.67 11.95
C GLY A 155 3.68 7.87 11.74
N ASN A 156 3.17 8.88 11.06
CA ASN A 156 3.93 10.10 10.75
C ASN A 156 4.00 11.12 11.91
N TYR A 157 3.36 10.87 13.06
CA TYR A 157 3.42 11.81 14.20
C TYR A 157 4.85 12.04 14.68
N PHE A 158 5.72 11.04 14.56
CA PHE A 158 7.13 11.20 14.89
C PHE A 158 7.84 12.25 14.01
N ASN A 159 7.50 12.32 12.74
CA ASN A 159 8.04 13.33 11.82
C ASN A 159 7.59 14.74 12.23
N TYR A 160 6.33 14.91 12.61
CA TYR A 160 5.82 16.20 13.10
C TYR A 160 6.51 16.62 14.40
N LEU A 161 6.78 15.70 15.30
CA LEU A 161 7.53 15.96 16.52
C LEU A 161 8.94 16.47 16.21
N ILE A 162 9.67 15.85 15.29
CA ILE A 162 11.00 16.30 14.85
C ILE A 162 10.94 17.73 14.29
N VAL A 163 9.96 18.03 13.44
CA VAL A 163 9.78 19.37 12.88
C VAL A 163 9.53 20.42 13.98
N VAL A 164 8.69 20.09 14.94
CA VAL A 164 8.40 20.98 16.08
C VAL A 164 9.67 21.22 16.91
N ILE A 165 10.42 20.17 17.23
CA ILE A 165 11.69 20.29 17.99
C ILE A 165 12.70 21.18 17.22
N ALA A 166 12.88 20.91 15.93
CA ALA A 166 13.78 21.71 15.09
C ALA A 166 13.37 23.18 15.05
N PHE A 167 12.07 23.46 14.94
CA PHE A 167 11.55 24.82 14.95
C PHE A 167 11.77 25.53 16.30
N VAL A 168 11.57 24.85 17.42
CA VAL A 168 11.84 25.39 18.76
C VAL A 168 13.31 25.70 18.94
N ILE A 169 14.21 24.82 18.48
CA ILE A 169 15.66 25.05 18.54
C ILE A 169 16.05 26.27 17.70
N PHE A 170 15.48 26.39 16.48
CA PHE A 170 15.71 27.53 15.60
C PHE A 170 15.29 28.87 16.23
N LEU A 171 14.09 28.91 16.83
CA LEU A 171 13.60 30.11 17.53
C LEU A 171 14.49 30.50 18.72
N ARG A 172 14.91 29.52 19.54
CA ARG A 172 15.82 29.79 20.65
C ARG A 172 17.14 30.42 20.21
N LYS A 173 17.75 29.90 19.14
CA LYS A 173 19.00 30.49 18.60
C LYS A 173 18.81 31.94 18.14
N ARG A 174 17.65 32.29 17.58
CA ARG A 174 17.36 33.62 17.08
C ARG A 174 17.06 34.65 18.19
N VAL A 175 16.59 34.19 19.33
CA VAL A 175 16.32 35.03 20.51
C VAL A 175 17.58 35.27 21.34
N LEU A 176 18.59 34.39 21.25
CA LEU A 176 19.85 34.47 22.00
C LEU A 176 21.00 35.12 21.20
N SER A 177 20.77 35.47 19.94
CA SER A 177 21.67 36.23 19.09
C SER A 177 21.19 37.69 18.96
#